data_e55e0e882f315e4b6ec7d028821e3185
#
_entry.id   e55e0e882f315e4b6ec7d028821e3185
#
_cell.length_a   1.000
_cell.length_b   1.000
_cell.length_c   1.000
_cell.angle_alpha   90.00
_cell.angle_beta   90.00
_cell.angle_gamma   90.00
#
_symmetry.space_group_name_H-M   'P 1'
#
loop_
_entity.id
_entity.type
_entity.pdbx_description
1 polymer ?
#
loop_
_entity_poly.entity_id
_entity_poly.type
_entity_poly.pdbx_seq_one_letter_code
_entity_poly.pdbx_strand_id
1 'polypeptide(L)'
;NCPGVMIGHTDSFEGSVCNRTVTRTWKATDVSGAITTCVQVIKIEDKQPPVISCPPNLTLSCGANTNPSQTGSATATDACQNEISITHLDVISGDECDKTITRTWSANDGCTNISTCIQTIRLIDQTPPTFICGSNITPIECTQNTSNIGISNVMDNCGGKIDQTKVDVVIVNGCITTINRTWTVTDKCGN
;
A
#
# COMPACT_ATOMS: atom_id res chain seq x y z
N ASN A 1 34.53 -45.67 34.00
CA ASN A 1 34.31 -45.92 32.57
C ASN A 1 34.34 -47.43 32.35
N CYS A 2 33.18 -48.05 32.18
CA CYS A 2 33.09 -49.40 31.59
C CYS A 2 33.30 -49.27 30.10
N PRO A 3 34.38 -49.80 29.50
CA PRO A 3 34.58 -49.72 28.06
C PRO A 3 33.48 -50.57 27.39
N GLY A 4 32.75 -49.94 26.42
CA GLY A 4 31.81 -50.62 25.56
C GLY A 4 30.31 -50.36 25.80
N VAL A 5 29.95 -49.32 26.56
CA VAL A 5 28.53 -48.85 26.62
C VAL A 5 28.19 -48.00 25.43
N MET A 6 27.19 -48.44 24.64
CA MET A 6 26.61 -47.65 23.54
C MET A 6 25.43 -46.83 24.04
N ILE A 7 25.45 -45.53 23.77
CA ILE A 7 24.35 -44.60 24.15
C ILE A 7 23.71 -44.08 22.85
N GLY A 8 22.38 -44.21 22.75
CA GLY A 8 21.57 -43.66 21.68
C GLY A 8 20.29 -43.07 22.22
N HIS A 9 19.52 -42.43 21.35
CA HIS A 9 18.20 -41.96 21.71
C HIS A 9 17.22 -42.08 20.56
N THR A 10 15.93 -42.05 20.89
CA THR A 10 14.81 -41.96 19.93
C THR A 10 13.92 -40.84 20.40
N ASP A 11 13.42 -40.04 19.43
CA ASP A 11 12.52 -38.92 19.71
C ASP A 11 11.13 -39.22 19.14
N SER A 12 10.10 -38.93 19.91
CA SER A 12 8.70 -38.80 19.46
C SER A 12 8.24 -37.35 19.59
N PHE A 13 7.37 -36.94 18.69
CA PHE A 13 6.90 -35.57 18.59
C PHE A 13 5.39 -35.51 18.71
N GLU A 14 4.88 -34.63 19.56
CA GLU A 14 3.46 -34.36 19.72
C GLU A 14 3.20 -32.86 19.76
N GLY A 15 1.99 -32.44 19.34
CA GLY A 15 1.57 -31.03 19.34
C GLY A 15 1.69 -30.38 17.96
N SER A 16 1.53 -29.05 17.93
CA SER A 16 1.61 -28.21 16.74
C SER A 16 3.00 -27.58 16.58
N VAL A 17 3.21 -26.84 15.49
CA VAL A 17 4.42 -26.03 15.28
C VAL A 17 4.58 -24.96 16.36
N CYS A 18 3.47 -24.42 16.88
CA CYS A 18 3.47 -23.40 17.93
C CYS A 18 3.79 -23.94 19.33
N ASN A 19 3.50 -25.22 19.53
CA ASN A 19 3.60 -25.86 20.86
C ASN A 19 3.89 -27.35 20.67
N ARG A 20 5.16 -27.71 20.67
CA ARG A 20 5.64 -29.06 20.41
C ARG A 20 6.25 -29.64 21.67
N THR A 21 5.87 -30.89 21.98
CA THR A 21 6.51 -31.69 22.99
C THR A 21 7.37 -32.76 22.31
N VAL A 22 8.65 -32.81 22.67
CA VAL A 22 9.58 -33.85 22.24
C VAL A 22 9.78 -34.78 23.45
N THR A 23 9.39 -36.02 23.30
CA THR A 23 9.70 -37.08 24.31
C THR A 23 10.89 -37.86 23.79
N ARG A 24 12.04 -37.63 24.40
CA ARG A 24 13.32 -38.28 24.10
C ARG A 24 13.54 -39.44 25.01
N THR A 25 13.60 -40.65 24.45
CA THR A 25 13.96 -41.86 25.19
C THR A 25 15.43 -42.15 24.94
N TRP A 26 16.24 -41.97 25.95
CA TRP A 26 17.63 -42.36 25.98
C TRP A 26 17.77 -43.85 26.27
N LYS A 27 18.69 -44.52 25.60
CA LYS A 27 18.98 -45.95 25.73
C LYS A 27 20.48 -46.13 25.88
N ALA A 28 20.89 -46.80 26.96
CA ALA A 28 22.24 -47.29 27.13
C ALA A 28 22.25 -48.83 27.02
N THR A 29 23.17 -49.35 26.22
CA THR A 29 23.32 -50.82 26.03
C THR A 29 24.76 -51.20 26.34
N ASP A 30 24.97 -52.13 27.22
CA ASP A 30 26.29 -52.66 27.56
C ASP A 30 26.75 -53.75 26.56
N VAL A 31 27.99 -54.23 26.72
CA VAL A 31 28.57 -55.29 25.88
C VAL A 31 27.87 -56.63 26.01
N SER A 32 27.10 -56.86 27.08
CA SER A 32 26.30 -58.08 27.28
C SER A 32 24.91 -57.97 26.66
N GLY A 33 24.55 -56.83 26.13
CA GLY A 33 23.23 -56.56 25.57
C GLY A 33 22.20 -56.09 26.59
N ALA A 34 22.59 -55.86 27.84
CA ALA A 34 21.69 -55.34 28.86
C ALA A 34 21.36 -53.84 28.59
N ILE A 35 20.08 -53.49 28.72
CA ILE A 35 19.54 -52.18 28.32
C ILE A 35 18.98 -51.45 29.55
N THR A 36 19.30 -50.18 29.64
CA THR A 36 18.59 -49.23 30.53
C THR A 36 18.12 -48.02 29.75
N THR A 37 16.98 -47.46 30.12
CA THR A 37 16.38 -46.32 29.48
C THR A 37 16.00 -45.23 30.48
N CYS A 38 16.03 -43.97 30.03
CA CYS A 38 15.39 -42.84 30.73
C CYS A 38 14.69 -41.94 29.74
N VAL A 39 13.67 -41.24 30.23
CA VAL A 39 12.84 -40.37 29.39
C VAL A 39 13.09 -38.91 29.79
N GLN A 40 13.29 -38.07 28.76
CA GLN A 40 13.40 -36.62 28.86
C GLN A 40 12.26 -35.99 28.07
N VAL A 41 11.52 -35.07 28.68
CA VAL A 41 10.47 -34.30 28.01
C VAL A 41 10.98 -32.88 27.74
N ILE A 42 10.94 -32.48 26.51
CA ILE A 42 11.37 -31.15 26.03
C ILE A 42 10.15 -30.45 25.47
N LYS A 43 9.80 -29.29 25.99
CA LYS A 43 8.73 -28.44 25.46
C LYS A 43 9.36 -27.33 24.60
N ILE A 44 8.82 -27.15 23.42
CA ILE A 44 9.21 -26.13 22.48
C ILE A 44 7.98 -25.28 22.22
N GLU A 45 8.05 -23.99 22.55
CA GLU A 45 6.98 -23.02 22.36
C GLU A 45 7.47 -21.89 21.48
N ASP A 46 6.67 -21.51 20.51
CA ASP A 46 6.94 -20.32 19.70
C ASP A 46 6.34 -19.07 20.39
N LYS A 47 7.22 -18.17 20.81
CA LYS A 47 6.88 -16.91 21.48
C LYS A 47 7.49 -15.69 20.80
N GLN A 48 8.14 -15.91 19.66
CA GLN A 48 8.80 -14.83 18.92
C GLN A 48 7.88 -14.33 17.81
N PRO A 49 7.59 -13.02 17.75
CA PRO A 49 6.86 -12.47 16.63
C PRO A 49 7.71 -12.47 15.36
N PRO A 50 7.08 -12.58 14.19
CA PRO A 50 7.76 -12.49 12.91
C PRO A 50 8.52 -11.17 12.76
N VAL A 51 9.63 -11.19 12.08
CA VAL A 51 10.36 -9.98 11.68
C VAL A 51 9.77 -9.48 10.38
N ILE A 52 9.01 -8.36 10.43
CA ILE A 52 8.37 -7.74 9.28
C ILE A 52 9.23 -6.63 8.68
N SER A 53 9.24 -6.55 7.35
CA SER A 53 9.87 -5.47 6.58
C SER A 53 8.81 -4.78 5.73
N CYS A 54 8.64 -3.48 5.94
CA CYS A 54 7.71 -2.65 5.15
C CYS A 54 8.28 -2.29 3.78
N PRO A 55 7.42 -2.14 2.75
CA PRO A 55 7.80 -1.46 1.54
C PRO A 55 8.07 0.03 1.80
N PRO A 56 8.82 0.73 0.91
CA PRO A 56 9.15 2.14 1.09
C PRO A 56 7.91 3.03 1.07
N ASN A 57 8.02 4.19 1.73
CA ASN A 57 7.04 5.26 1.59
C ASN A 57 7.07 5.84 0.17
N LEU A 58 5.92 6.28 -0.34
CA LEU A 58 5.76 6.78 -1.69
C LEU A 58 5.04 8.12 -1.71
N THR A 59 5.40 8.94 -2.70
CA THR A 59 4.63 10.11 -3.12
C THR A 59 4.25 9.93 -4.58
N LEU A 60 2.97 9.96 -4.86
CA LEU A 60 2.38 9.67 -6.17
C LEU A 60 1.45 10.81 -6.57
N SER A 61 1.15 10.92 -7.86
CA SER A 61 0.07 11.80 -8.32
C SER A 61 -1.28 11.28 -7.81
N CYS A 62 -2.22 12.16 -7.57
CA CYS A 62 -3.59 11.76 -7.29
C CYS A 62 -4.14 10.90 -8.46
N GLY A 63 -5.09 10.03 -8.18
CA GLY A 63 -5.59 9.06 -9.15
C GLY A 63 -4.66 7.88 -9.43
N ALA A 64 -3.43 7.85 -8.88
CA ALA A 64 -2.54 6.70 -9.01
C ALA A 64 -3.13 5.46 -8.31
N ASN A 65 -2.85 4.28 -8.87
CA ASN A 65 -3.27 3.03 -8.27
C ASN A 65 -2.42 2.73 -7.02
N THR A 66 -3.08 2.63 -5.87
CA THR A 66 -2.44 2.41 -4.56
C THR A 66 -2.50 0.97 -4.07
N ASN A 67 -2.92 0.04 -4.92
CA ASN A 67 -2.90 -1.38 -4.56
C ASN A 67 -1.48 -1.87 -4.25
N PRO A 68 -1.30 -2.82 -3.34
CA PRO A 68 0.00 -3.39 -2.99
C PRO A 68 0.83 -3.88 -4.19
N SER A 69 0.19 -4.35 -5.25
CA SER A 69 0.87 -4.75 -6.49
C SER A 69 1.63 -3.61 -7.18
N GLN A 70 1.28 -2.35 -6.89
CA GLN A 70 1.91 -1.14 -7.45
C GLN A 70 2.76 -0.40 -6.42
N THR A 71 2.38 -0.46 -5.15
CA THR A 71 3.02 0.29 -4.07
C THR A 71 3.99 -0.56 -3.23
N GLY A 72 4.10 -1.85 -3.56
CA GLY A 72 4.88 -2.81 -2.82
C GLY A 72 4.08 -3.50 -1.71
N SER A 73 4.57 -4.67 -1.31
CA SER A 73 4.00 -5.48 -0.22
C SER A 73 5.04 -5.69 0.87
N ALA A 74 4.59 -5.78 2.12
CA ALA A 74 5.47 -6.15 3.21
C ALA A 74 5.93 -7.61 3.06
N THR A 75 7.10 -7.91 3.60
CA THR A 75 7.64 -9.27 3.73
C THR A 75 7.89 -9.57 5.20
N ALA A 76 7.84 -10.83 5.59
CA ALA A 76 8.14 -11.23 6.94
C ALA A 76 8.87 -12.58 6.97
N THR A 77 9.66 -12.79 8.00
CA THR A 77 10.35 -14.04 8.30
C THR A 77 10.20 -14.40 9.77
N ASP A 78 10.18 -15.69 10.06
CA ASP A 78 10.14 -16.20 11.41
C ASP A 78 11.12 -17.36 11.60
N ALA A 79 11.64 -17.53 12.84
CA ALA A 79 12.61 -18.57 13.17
C ALA A 79 11.97 -19.96 13.24
N CYS A 80 10.68 -20.05 13.58
CA CYS A 80 9.97 -21.32 13.70
C CYS A 80 9.38 -21.84 12.39
N GLN A 81 9.64 -21.18 11.26
CA GLN A 81 9.25 -21.57 9.90
C GLN A 81 7.74 -21.86 9.73
N ASN A 82 6.91 -21.09 10.39
CA ASN A 82 5.47 -21.17 10.20
C ASN A 82 5.04 -20.41 8.93
N GLU A 83 3.87 -20.77 8.41
CA GLU A 83 3.25 -19.99 7.34
C GLU A 83 2.81 -18.64 7.89
N ILE A 84 3.49 -17.56 7.46
CA ILE A 84 3.21 -16.21 7.92
C ILE A 84 2.12 -15.60 7.06
N SER A 85 1.02 -15.21 7.70
CA SER A 85 -0.05 -14.46 7.05
C SER A 85 0.22 -12.97 7.12
N ILE A 86 0.27 -12.29 5.96
CA ILE A 86 0.48 -10.84 5.88
C ILE A 86 -0.82 -10.18 5.41
N THR A 87 -1.31 -9.23 6.18
CA THR A 87 -2.50 -8.42 5.88
C THR A 87 -2.19 -6.94 5.99
N HIS A 88 -3.07 -6.07 5.49
CA HIS A 88 -2.93 -4.64 5.67
C HIS A 88 -4.27 -3.95 5.94
N LEU A 89 -4.19 -2.78 6.57
CA LEU A 89 -5.30 -1.86 6.79
C LEU A 89 -4.87 -0.45 6.41
N ASP A 90 -5.70 0.23 5.62
CA ASP A 90 -5.46 1.60 5.17
C ASP A 90 -6.32 2.58 5.95
N VAL A 91 -5.71 3.64 6.44
CA VAL A 91 -6.39 4.82 6.99
C VAL A 91 -6.06 6.01 6.09
N ILE A 92 -7.12 6.70 5.61
CA ILE A 92 -6.99 7.82 4.69
C ILE A 92 -7.20 9.12 5.49
N SER A 93 -6.32 10.11 5.25
CA SER A 93 -6.38 11.45 5.82
C SER A 93 -5.98 12.49 4.77
N GLY A 94 -6.17 13.77 5.08
CA GLY A 94 -5.91 14.87 4.15
C GLY A 94 -7.13 15.23 3.31
N ASP A 95 -6.92 16.03 2.27
CA ASP A 95 -7.97 16.50 1.36
C ASP A 95 -7.72 16.05 -0.09
N GLU A 96 -8.43 16.63 -1.04
CA GLU A 96 -8.32 16.28 -2.47
C GLU A 96 -6.94 16.61 -3.05
N CYS A 97 -6.27 17.65 -2.51
CA CYS A 97 -4.99 18.13 -3.03
C CYS A 97 -3.78 17.42 -2.45
N ASP A 98 -3.92 16.91 -1.24
CA ASP A 98 -2.86 16.23 -0.50
C ASP A 98 -3.46 15.15 0.41
N LYS A 99 -3.65 13.99 -0.15
CA LYS A 99 -4.21 12.83 0.53
C LYS A 99 -3.10 11.91 1.00
N THR A 100 -3.17 11.48 2.24
CA THR A 100 -2.22 10.52 2.83
C THR A 100 -2.94 9.23 3.18
N ILE A 101 -2.42 8.13 2.68
CA ILE A 101 -2.80 6.76 3.07
C ILE A 101 -1.74 6.25 4.04
N THR A 102 -2.15 6.00 5.27
CA THR A 102 -1.35 5.30 6.27
C THR A 102 -1.74 3.84 6.23
N ARG A 103 -0.89 3.01 5.61
CA ARG A 103 -1.08 1.57 5.48
C ARG A 103 -0.32 0.86 6.59
N THR A 104 -1.07 0.22 7.49
CA THR A 104 -0.51 -0.63 8.54
C THR A 104 -0.48 -2.08 8.05
N TRP A 105 0.71 -2.62 7.87
CA TRP A 105 0.95 -4.02 7.56
C TRP A 105 1.02 -4.82 8.85
N SER A 106 0.47 -6.03 8.85
CA SER A 106 0.48 -6.96 9.99
C SER A 106 0.91 -8.34 9.52
N ALA A 107 1.92 -8.91 10.16
CA ALA A 107 2.39 -10.26 9.97
C ALA A 107 2.02 -11.12 11.19
N ASN A 108 1.38 -12.27 10.96
CA ASN A 108 0.95 -13.22 11.98
C ASN A 108 1.52 -14.61 11.62
N ASP A 109 2.23 -15.23 12.56
CA ASP A 109 2.86 -16.54 12.42
C ASP A 109 1.91 -17.72 12.68
N GLY A 110 0.64 -17.46 12.99
CA GLY A 110 -0.34 -18.49 13.37
C GLY A 110 -0.20 -19.01 14.80
N CYS A 111 0.82 -18.56 15.54
CA CYS A 111 1.08 -18.93 16.95
C CYS A 111 0.67 -17.83 17.94
N THR A 112 -0.16 -16.89 17.52
CA THR A 112 -0.60 -15.69 18.27
C THR A 112 0.43 -14.56 18.35
N ASN A 113 1.60 -14.71 17.75
CA ASN A 113 2.59 -13.64 17.70
C ASN A 113 2.36 -12.78 16.46
N ILE A 114 2.32 -11.47 16.64
CA ILE A 114 2.01 -10.50 15.60
C ILE A 114 3.05 -9.38 15.62
N SER A 115 3.52 -8.99 14.45
CA SER A 115 4.30 -7.77 14.24
C SER A 115 3.65 -6.87 13.23
N THR A 116 3.90 -5.57 13.33
CA THR A 116 3.34 -4.57 12.42
C THR A 116 4.40 -3.60 11.95
N CYS A 117 4.18 -3.03 10.77
CA CYS A 117 4.94 -1.90 10.27
C CYS A 117 4.06 -0.97 9.43
N ILE A 118 4.51 0.26 9.21
CA ILE A 118 3.73 1.31 8.56
C ILE A 118 4.39 1.74 7.25
N GLN A 119 3.60 1.80 6.19
CA GLN A 119 3.92 2.43 4.92
C GLN A 119 3.07 3.69 4.78
N THR A 120 3.66 4.82 4.42
CA THR A 120 2.95 6.07 4.10
C THR A 120 2.95 6.28 2.59
N ILE A 121 1.77 6.42 2.00
CA ILE A 121 1.57 6.72 0.59
C ILE A 121 0.86 8.07 0.50
N ARG A 122 1.55 9.07 -0.04
CA ARG A 122 1.04 10.42 -0.22
C ARG A 122 0.61 10.61 -1.66
N LEU A 123 -0.60 11.08 -1.87
CA LEU A 123 -1.18 11.39 -3.17
C LEU A 123 -1.32 12.92 -3.27
N ILE A 124 -0.59 13.53 -4.21
CA ILE A 124 -0.59 14.99 -4.38
C ILE A 124 -1.12 15.36 -5.75
N ASP A 125 -1.84 16.45 -5.80
CA ASP A 125 -2.30 17.05 -7.03
C ASP A 125 -1.37 18.20 -7.45
N GLN A 126 -0.73 18.04 -8.61
CA GLN A 126 0.18 19.01 -9.22
C GLN A 126 -0.13 19.19 -10.71
N THR A 127 -1.28 18.71 -11.15
CA THR A 127 -1.64 18.67 -12.56
C THR A 127 -2.77 19.65 -12.83
N PRO A 128 -2.56 20.67 -13.67
CA PRO A 128 -3.63 21.60 -14.00
C PRO A 128 -4.76 20.93 -14.78
N PRO A 129 -6.00 21.42 -14.62
CA PRO A 129 -7.14 20.93 -15.37
C PRO A 129 -6.94 21.07 -16.88
N THR A 130 -7.55 20.20 -17.62
CA THR A 130 -7.58 20.23 -19.08
C THR A 130 -8.95 20.68 -19.59
N PHE A 131 -8.98 21.36 -20.73
CA PHE A 131 -10.23 21.79 -21.38
C PHE A 131 -10.04 21.96 -22.88
N ILE A 132 -11.15 22.00 -23.61
CA ILE A 132 -11.16 22.28 -25.05
C ILE A 132 -11.74 23.66 -25.26
N CYS A 133 -10.97 24.54 -25.91
CA CYS A 133 -11.50 25.82 -26.38
C CYS A 133 -12.53 25.58 -27.49
N GLY A 134 -13.59 26.37 -27.49
CA GLY A 134 -14.51 26.43 -28.62
C GLY A 134 -13.81 26.88 -29.88
N SER A 135 -14.33 26.45 -31.03
CA SER A 135 -13.82 26.90 -32.35
C SER A 135 -13.92 28.41 -32.46
N ASN A 136 -12.97 29.02 -33.18
CA ASN A 136 -13.09 30.39 -33.61
C ASN A 136 -14.38 30.52 -34.44
N ILE A 137 -15.22 31.49 -34.05
CA ILE A 137 -16.50 31.69 -34.74
C ILE A 137 -16.29 32.73 -35.82
N THR A 138 -16.71 32.41 -37.04
CA THR A 138 -16.79 33.33 -38.17
C THR A 138 -17.74 34.48 -37.88
N PRO A 139 -17.67 35.62 -38.62
CA PRO A 139 -18.47 36.78 -38.30
C PRO A 139 -19.93 36.46 -37.97
N ILE A 140 -20.40 36.98 -36.87
CA ILE A 140 -21.79 36.87 -36.40
C ILE A 140 -22.42 38.27 -36.45
N GLU A 141 -23.72 38.32 -36.56
CA GLU A 141 -24.47 39.59 -36.53
C GLU A 141 -24.29 40.30 -35.18
N CYS A 142 -24.24 41.62 -35.17
CA CYS A 142 -24.03 42.45 -33.98
C CYS A 142 -25.07 42.23 -32.86
N THR A 143 -26.21 41.66 -33.20
CA THR A 143 -27.30 41.36 -32.27
C THR A 143 -27.18 39.99 -31.58
N GLN A 144 -26.22 39.16 -32.00
CA GLN A 144 -26.04 37.83 -31.43
C GLN A 144 -25.34 37.88 -30.10
N ASN A 145 -25.85 37.07 -29.17
CA ASN A 145 -25.27 36.95 -27.85
C ASN A 145 -24.03 36.03 -27.88
N THR A 146 -22.86 36.57 -27.50
CA THR A 146 -21.60 35.83 -27.43
C THR A 146 -21.35 35.17 -26.08
N SER A 147 -22.25 35.34 -25.10
CA SER A 147 -22.05 34.81 -23.75
C SER A 147 -22.09 33.27 -23.68
N ASN A 148 -22.75 32.62 -24.64
CA ASN A 148 -22.88 31.15 -24.69
C ASN A 148 -21.69 30.46 -25.40
N ILE A 149 -20.71 31.23 -25.86
CA ILE A 149 -19.51 30.68 -26.51
C ILE A 149 -18.52 30.37 -25.38
N GLY A 150 -18.40 29.08 -25.05
CA GLY A 150 -17.63 28.63 -23.90
C GLY A 150 -16.56 27.59 -24.24
N ILE A 151 -15.98 27.08 -23.22
CA ILE A 151 -15.07 25.92 -23.26
C ILE A 151 -15.88 24.66 -22.98
N SER A 152 -15.36 23.52 -23.40
CA SER A 152 -15.99 22.21 -23.17
C SER A 152 -14.96 21.21 -22.64
N ASN A 153 -15.45 20.08 -22.15
CA ASN A 153 -14.62 18.97 -21.64
C ASN A 153 -13.61 19.42 -20.60
N VAL A 154 -14.07 20.22 -19.63
CA VAL A 154 -13.25 20.63 -18.51
C VAL A 154 -13.11 19.45 -17.57
N MET A 155 -11.90 18.93 -17.42
CA MET A 155 -11.61 17.72 -16.62
C MET A 155 -10.29 17.88 -15.87
N ASP A 156 -10.25 17.26 -14.71
CA ASP A 156 -9.05 17.13 -13.91
C ASP A 156 -8.83 15.66 -13.51
N ASN A 157 -7.56 15.26 -13.36
CA ASN A 157 -7.18 13.89 -13.02
C ASN A 157 -7.47 13.52 -11.56
N CYS A 158 -7.60 14.52 -10.68
CA CYS A 158 -7.89 14.33 -9.26
C CYS A 158 -9.38 14.55 -8.92
N GLY A 159 -10.14 15.03 -9.89
CA GLY A 159 -11.53 15.44 -9.69
C GLY A 159 -11.65 16.73 -8.87
N GLY A 160 -12.80 16.91 -8.24
CA GLY A 160 -13.07 18.10 -7.43
C GLY A 160 -13.67 19.27 -8.20
N LYS A 161 -13.81 20.40 -7.52
CA LYS A 161 -14.37 21.62 -8.11
C LYS A 161 -13.33 22.32 -8.96
N ILE A 162 -13.73 22.67 -10.20
CA ILE A 162 -12.91 23.42 -11.13
C ILE A 162 -13.55 24.80 -11.30
N ASP A 163 -12.80 25.85 -11.00
CA ASP A 163 -13.22 27.24 -11.21
C ASP A 163 -12.82 27.69 -12.61
N GLN A 164 -13.76 28.39 -13.29
CA GLN A 164 -13.59 28.88 -14.65
C GLN A 164 -13.80 30.36 -14.67
N THR A 165 -12.85 31.08 -15.20
CA THR A 165 -12.94 32.52 -15.42
C THR A 165 -12.68 32.88 -16.86
N LYS A 166 -13.20 34.04 -17.32
CA LYS A 166 -12.97 34.53 -18.67
C LYS A 166 -12.66 36.02 -18.64
N VAL A 167 -11.80 36.44 -19.54
CA VAL A 167 -11.49 37.84 -19.83
C VAL A 167 -11.66 38.09 -21.33
N ASP A 168 -12.41 39.14 -21.68
CA ASP A 168 -12.65 39.56 -23.04
C ASP A 168 -11.88 40.84 -23.34
N VAL A 169 -11.08 40.82 -24.41
CA VAL A 169 -10.48 42.03 -24.98
C VAL A 169 -11.22 42.34 -26.28
N VAL A 170 -11.86 43.52 -26.31
CA VAL A 170 -12.67 43.98 -27.47
C VAL A 170 -11.87 44.94 -28.32
N ILE A 171 -11.73 44.65 -29.59
CA ILE A 171 -11.05 45.45 -30.57
C ILE A 171 -12.06 45.88 -31.64
N VAL A 172 -12.25 47.20 -31.80
CA VAL A 172 -13.17 47.75 -32.82
C VAL A 172 -12.36 48.34 -33.95
N ASN A 173 -12.62 47.86 -35.16
CA ASN A 173 -12.00 48.36 -36.39
C ASN A 173 -13.09 48.64 -37.44
N GLY A 174 -13.52 49.90 -37.51
CA GLY A 174 -14.62 50.29 -38.37
C GLY A 174 -15.94 49.63 -37.98
N CYS A 175 -16.54 48.86 -38.90
CA CYS A 175 -17.78 48.13 -38.65
C CYS A 175 -17.55 46.70 -38.10
N ILE A 176 -16.30 46.32 -37.85
CA ILE A 176 -15.96 44.98 -37.31
C ILE A 176 -15.51 45.11 -35.87
N THR A 177 -16.12 44.31 -35.04
CA THR A 177 -15.72 44.12 -33.63
C THR A 177 -15.18 42.71 -33.44
N THR A 178 -13.93 42.64 -32.99
CA THR A 178 -13.29 41.37 -32.63
C THR A 178 -13.23 41.23 -31.11
N ILE A 179 -13.68 40.09 -30.61
CA ILE A 179 -13.61 39.74 -29.19
C ILE A 179 -12.58 38.63 -29.00
N ASN A 180 -11.45 38.96 -28.37
CA ASN A 180 -10.46 37.99 -27.99
C ASN A 180 -10.80 37.52 -26.56
N ARG A 181 -11.28 36.29 -26.41
CA ARG A 181 -11.68 35.71 -25.13
C ARG A 181 -10.61 34.77 -24.62
N THR A 182 -10.08 35.07 -23.43
CA THR A 182 -9.14 34.21 -22.71
C THR A 182 -9.88 33.50 -21.57
N TRP A 183 -9.80 32.17 -21.56
CA TRP A 183 -10.31 31.33 -20.48
C TRP A 183 -9.18 30.92 -19.57
N THR A 184 -9.39 30.99 -18.25
CA THR A 184 -8.52 30.40 -17.23
C THR A 184 -9.33 29.40 -16.43
N VAL A 185 -8.77 28.23 -16.29
CA VAL A 185 -9.36 27.12 -15.54
C VAL A 185 -8.41 26.77 -14.40
N THR A 186 -8.91 26.71 -13.21
CA THR A 186 -8.11 26.44 -12.00
C THR A 186 -8.83 25.39 -11.16
N ASP A 187 -8.12 24.37 -10.71
CA ASP A 187 -8.65 23.41 -9.76
C ASP A 187 -8.64 23.95 -8.32
N LYS A 188 -9.14 23.15 -7.39
CA LYS A 188 -9.17 23.51 -5.95
C LYS A 188 -7.75 23.57 -5.36
N CYS A 189 -6.76 22.92 -5.98
CA CYS A 189 -5.38 22.85 -5.51
C CYS A 189 -4.52 24.02 -6.00
N GLY A 190 -5.10 24.85 -6.86
CA GLY A 190 -4.45 26.07 -7.41
C GLY A 190 -3.64 25.81 -8.68
N ASN A 191 -3.79 24.63 -9.29
CA ASN A 191 -3.14 24.32 -10.57
C ASN A 191 -3.96 24.84 -11.75
#